data_ca224cb3493c9e1babc84a0d02c30436
#
_entry.id   ca224cb3493c9e1babc84a0d02c30436
#
_cell.length_a   1.000
_cell.length_b   1.000
_cell.length_c   1.000
_cell.angle_alpha   90.00
_cell.angle_beta   90.00
_cell.angle_gamma   90.00
#
_symmetry.space_group_name_H-M   'P 1'
#
loop_
_entity.id
_entity.type
_entity.pdbx_description
1 polymer ?
#
loop_
_entity_poly.entity_id
_entity_poly.type
_entity_poly.pdbx_seq_one_letter_code
_entity_poly.pdbx_strand_id
1 'polypeptide(L)'
;MNKPLLSPQRPVDCPCGGAAPAARPGAATEAPRFAQCCGRYIDGGEAAPRALELMRSRYSAYVLGATDYLRATWDPRTCPADLDVDPTAPDAPRWLGLQIKAFAESDADHATVEFIARYKVGGRAHRLHELSRFLRGDDGRWRYVDGDVNEEQALIK
;
A
#
# COMPACT_ATOMS: atom_id res chain seq x y z
N MET A 1 -26.04 -0.79 -21.25
CA MET A 1 -25.55 -0.83 -20.84
C MET A 1 -25.28 -1.09 -19.79
N ASN A 2 -24.91 -1.40 -19.42
CA ASN A 2 -24.76 -1.69 -18.40
C ASN A 2 -23.66 -1.56 -17.86
N LYS A 3 -23.41 -1.18 -17.09
CA LYS A 3 -22.46 -0.93 -16.57
C LYS A 3 -22.07 -1.78 -15.67
N PRO A 4 -21.11 -1.99 -15.53
CA PRO A 4 -20.62 -2.92 -14.73
C PRO A 4 -20.76 -2.65 -13.47
N LEU A 5 -20.92 -2.16 -13.14
CA LEU A 5 -21.14 -1.89 -12.00
C LEU A 5 -20.50 -2.41 -11.07
N LEU A 6 -19.98 -2.94 -11.02
CA LEU A 6 -19.47 -3.46 -10.05
C LEU A 6 -18.22 -3.12 -9.71
N SER A 7 -17.47 -2.46 -10.37
CA SER A 7 -16.27 -2.04 -9.93
C SER A 7 -16.40 -1.06 -8.94
N PRO A 8 -15.74 -1.15 -7.85
CA PRO A 8 -15.73 -0.14 -6.86
C PRO A 8 -15.25 1.11 -7.50
N GLN A 9 -15.78 2.19 -7.09
CA GLN A 9 -15.38 3.38 -7.57
C GLN A 9 -14.00 3.66 -7.24
N ARG A 10 -13.18 4.08 -8.17
CA ARG A 10 -11.81 4.47 -7.90
C ARG A 10 -11.75 5.91 -7.45
N PRO A 11 -10.89 6.22 -6.49
CA PRO A 11 -10.77 7.60 -6.03
C PRO A 11 -10.11 8.48 -7.07
N VAL A 12 -10.35 9.75 -6.97
CA VAL A 12 -9.66 10.71 -7.82
C VAL A 12 -8.25 10.89 -7.33
N ASP A 13 -8.11 11.14 -6.03
CA ASP A 13 -6.79 11.30 -5.43
C ASP A 13 -6.27 9.96 -4.98
N CYS A 14 -4.97 9.74 -5.11
CA CYS A 14 -4.41 8.45 -4.74
C CYS A 14 -4.36 8.31 -3.23
N PRO A 15 -4.86 7.19 -2.70
CA PRO A 15 -4.82 6.99 -1.25
C PRO A 15 -3.42 7.00 -0.65
N CYS A 16 -2.41 6.66 -1.44
CA CYS A 16 -1.06 6.63 -0.90
C CYS A 16 -0.51 8.01 -0.59
N GLY A 17 -1.18 9.05 -1.04
CA GLY A 17 -0.75 10.41 -0.74
C GLY A 17 0.39 10.92 -1.59
N GLY A 18 0.93 10.10 -2.46
CA GLY A 18 1.99 10.54 -3.32
C GLY A 18 3.30 10.21 -2.84
N ALA A 19 4.22 10.71 -3.61
CA ALA A 19 5.33 10.26 -3.43
C ALA A 19 6.16 10.71 -2.52
N ALA A 20 6.51 11.73 -2.67
CA ALA A 20 7.59 12.13 -2.20
C ALA A 20 7.55 12.53 -0.94
N PRO A 21 8.38 12.23 -0.24
CA PRO A 21 8.52 12.72 1.00
C PRO A 21 8.75 14.10 0.80
N ALA A 22 8.27 14.76 1.35
CA ALA A 22 8.33 15.95 1.46
C ALA A 22 9.16 16.69 1.07
N ALA A 23 8.79 17.33 0.54
CA ALA A 23 9.39 18.16 0.09
C ALA A 23 9.68 19.23 0.90
N ARG A 24 9.37 20.36 0.75
CA ARG A 24 9.70 21.41 1.51
C ARG A 24 8.63 21.78 2.37
N PRO A 25 8.93 22.17 3.49
CA PRO A 25 7.96 22.60 4.45
C PRO A 25 7.15 23.71 3.87
N GLY A 26 5.92 23.65 4.06
CA GLY A 26 5.06 24.68 3.58
C GLY A 26 4.67 24.58 2.14
N ALA A 27 5.25 23.65 1.43
CA ALA A 27 4.83 23.43 0.06
C ALA A 27 3.47 22.80 0.06
N ALA A 28 2.61 23.32 -0.75
CA ALA A 28 1.33 22.73 -0.84
C ALA A 28 1.48 21.50 -1.65
N THR A 29 1.17 20.37 -1.11
CA THR A 29 1.30 19.18 -1.85
C THR A 29 -0.03 18.64 -2.05
N GLU A 30 -0.38 18.41 -3.24
CA GLU A 30 -1.60 17.71 -3.52
C GLU A 30 -1.27 16.29 -3.78
N ALA A 31 -2.15 15.41 -3.35
CA ALA A 31 -1.99 14.01 -3.69
C ALA A 31 -2.05 13.85 -5.19
N PRO A 32 -1.27 12.96 -5.76
CA PRO A 32 -1.37 12.70 -7.18
C PRO A 32 -2.70 12.02 -7.48
N ARG A 33 -3.08 12.06 -8.75
CA ARG A 33 -4.28 11.37 -9.13
C ARG A 33 -4.03 9.89 -9.14
N PHE A 34 -5.02 9.15 -8.68
CA PHE A 34 -4.89 7.69 -8.57
C PHE A 34 -4.52 7.09 -9.93
N ALA A 35 -5.19 7.51 -10.98
CA ALA A 35 -4.95 6.92 -12.29
C ALA A 35 -3.53 7.11 -12.78
N GLN A 36 -2.85 8.12 -12.27
CA GLN A 36 -1.48 8.40 -12.66
C GLN A 36 -0.48 8.02 -11.59
N CYS A 37 -0.93 7.37 -10.55
CA CYS A 37 -0.10 6.95 -9.45
C CYS A 37 -0.30 5.45 -9.24
N CYS A 38 -0.91 5.03 -8.15
CA CYS A 38 -1.05 3.62 -7.87
C CYS A 38 -1.96 2.89 -8.87
N GLY A 39 -2.86 3.63 -9.51
CA GLY A 39 -3.73 3.01 -10.49
C GLY A 39 -2.99 2.44 -11.69
N ARG A 40 -1.81 2.97 -12.00
CA ARG A 40 -1.01 2.40 -13.08
C ARG A 40 -0.67 0.95 -12.80
N TYR A 41 -0.45 0.63 -11.53
CA TYR A 41 -0.06 -0.72 -11.15
C TYR A 41 -1.26 -1.60 -10.83
N ILE A 42 -2.20 -1.06 -10.08
CA ILE A 42 -3.35 -1.85 -9.63
C ILE A 42 -4.28 -2.15 -10.79
N ASP A 43 -4.64 -1.14 -11.55
CA ASP A 43 -5.59 -1.30 -12.65
C ASP A 43 -4.92 -1.48 -13.99
N GLY A 44 -3.79 -0.83 -14.17
CA GLY A 44 -3.12 -0.84 -15.47
C GLY A 44 -2.14 -1.96 -15.69
N GLY A 45 -1.82 -2.70 -14.65
CA GLY A 45 -0.94 -3.86 -14.80
C GLY A 45 0.52 -3.54 -14.97
N GLU A 46 0.93 -2.29 -14.81
CA GLU A 46 2.34 -1.97 -14.92
C GLU A 46 3.11 -2.51 -13.74
N ALA A 47 4.34 -2.90 -13.97
CA ALA A 47 5.19 -3.33 -12.87
C ALA A 47 5.74 -2.11 -12.16
N ALA A 48 5.69 -2.13 -10.83
CA ALA A 48 6.26 -1.04 -10.08
C ALA A 48 7.78 -1.02 -10.29
N PRO A 49 8.35 0.14 -10.59
CA PRO A 49 9.78 0.18 -10.91
C PRO A 49 10.68 -0.07 -9.71
N ARG A 50 10.21 0.25 -8.51
CA ARG A 50 11.00 0.05 -7.31
C ARG A 50 10.09 -0.49 -6.22
N ALA A 51 10.69 -1.04 -5.20
CA ALA A 51 9.92 -1.49 -4.04
C ALA A 51 9.14 -0.34 -3.40
N LEU A 52 9.65 0.87 -3.52
CA LEU A 52 8.96 2.02 -2.96
C LEU A 52 7.60 2.23 -3.61
N GLU A 53 7.52 2.23 -4.92
CA GLU A 53 6.24 2.36 -5.60
C GLU A 53 5.35 1.16 -5.33
N LEU A 54 5.95 -0.02 -5.23
CA LEU A 54 5.18 -1.20 -4.90
C LEU A 54 4.55 -1.06 -3.52
N MET A 55 5.31 -0.60 -2.53
CA MET A 55 4.77 -0.43 -1.20
C MET A 55 3.58 0.52 -1.22
N ARG A 56 3.71 1.63 -1.91
CA ARG A 56 2.62 2.59 -1.96
C ARG A 56 1.39 2.03 -2.63
N SER A 57 1.59 1.28 -3.71
CA SER A 57 0.45 0.69 -4.40
C SER A 57 -0.22 -0.39 -3.55
N ARG A 58 0.55 -1.11 -2.74
CA ARG A 58 -0.03 -2.09 -1.85
C ARG A 58 -0.88 -1.42 -0.77
N TYR A 59 -0.43 -0.26 -0.25
CA TYR A 59 -1.25 0.48 0.69
C TYR A 59 -2.58 0.87 0.01
N SER A 60 -2.52 1.41 -1.19
CA SER A 60 -3.74 1.77 -1.91
C SER A 60 -4.61 0.54 -2.15
N ALA A 61 -3.99 -0.60 -2.40
CA ALA A 61 -4.75 -1.83 -2.61
C ALA A 61 -5.50 -2.26 -1.36
N TYR A 62 -4.91 -2.06 -0.18
CA TYR A 62 -5.64 -2.33 1.06
C TYR A 62 -6.82 -1.36 1.22
N VAL A 63 -6.63 -0.11 0.87
CA VAL A 63 -7.70 0.87 0.96
C VAL A 63 -8.86 0.49 0.05
N LEU A 64 -8.54 -0.02 -1.13
CA LEU A 64 -9.55 -0.29 -2.14
C LEU A 64 -10.08 -1.71 -2.11
N GLY A 65 -9.46 -2.58 -1.34
CA GLY A 65 -9.87 -3.98 -1.32
C GLY A 65 -9.42 -4.76 -2.54
N ALA A 66 -8.28 -4.37 -3.11
CA ALA A 66 -7.77 -5.04 -4.31
C ALA A 66 -6.99 -6.28 -3.92
N THR A 67 -7.69 -7.29 -3.45
CA THR A 67 -7.08 -8.51 -2.92
C THR A 67 -6.22 -9.21 -3.96
N ASP A 68 -6.69 -9.27 -5.21
CA ASP A 68 -5.91 -9.95 -6.24
C ASP A 68 -4.58 -9.28 -6.48
N TYR A 69 -4.55 -7.95 -6.43
CA TYR A 69 -3.30 -7.22 -6.60
C TYR A 69 -2.35 -7.50 -5.43
N LEU A 70 -2.88 -7.52 -4.21
CA LEU A 70 -2.07 -7.83 -3.04
C LEU A 70 -1.46 -9.21 -3.15
N ARG A 71 -2.26 -10.18 -3.61
CA ARG A 71 -1.77 -11.54 -3.76
C ARG A 71 -0.73 -11.63 -4.86
N ALA A 72 -0.95 -10.96 -5.98
CA ALA A 72 -0.01 -11.02 -7.10
C ALA A 72 1.33 -10.38 -6.78
N THR A 73 1.33 -9.42 -5.84
CA THR A 73 2.54 -8.71 -5.46
C THR A 73 3.14 -9.22 -4.15
N TRP A 74 2.68 -10.36 -3.68
CA TRP A 74 3.20 -10.99 -2.46
C TRP A 74 3.98 -12.21 -2.87
N ASP A 75 5.15 -12.40 -2.29
CA ASP A 75 5.94 -13.60 -2.57
C ASP A 75 5.07 -14.82 -2.21
N PRO A 76 4.87 -15.74 -3.12
CA PRO A 76 3.98 -16.86 -2.84
C PRO A 76 4.43 -17.72 -1.67
N ARG A 77 5.71 -17.69 -1.33
CA ARG A 77 6.20 -18.49 -0.20
C ARG A 77 5.71 -17.93 1.12
N THR A 78 5.34 -16.66 1.18
CA THR A 78 4.92 -16.05 2.43
C THR A 78 3.51 -15.49 2.39
N CYS A 79 2.85 -15.52 1.25
CA CYS A 79 1.50 -14.98 1.12
C CYS A 79 0.52 -15.85 1.88
N PRO A 80 -0.31 -15.24 2.75
CA PRO A 80 -1.32 -16.03 3.44
C PRO A 80 -2.31 -16.66 2.46
N ALA A 81 -2.64 -17.92 2.70
CA ALA A 81 -3.54 -18.61 1.80
C ALA A 81 -4.95 -18.04 1.85
N ASP A 82 -5.33 -17.48 2.99
CA ASP A 82 -6.68 -16.97 3.17
C ASP A 82 -6.75 -15.45 3.05
N LEU A 83 -5.81 -14.84 2.35
CA LEU A 83 -5.81 -13.40 2.19
C LEU A 83 -7.10 -12.93 1.52
N ASP A 84 -7.78 -12.05 2.17
CA ASP A 84 -9.01 -11.47 1.63
C ASP A 84 -9.23 -10.14 2.31
N VAL A 85 -9.18 -9.06 1.56
CA VAL A 85 -9.32 -7.73 2.09
C VAL A 85 -10.65 -7.16 1.64
N ASP A 86 -11.52 -6.91 2.60
CA ASP A 86 -12.85 -6.38 2.32
C ASP A 86 -13.03 -5.08 3.10
N PRO A 87 -12.82 -3.95 2.47
CA PRO A 87 -12.93 -2.67 3.18
C PRO A 87 -14.34 -2.32 3.59
N THR A 88 -15.34 -3.06 3.13
CA THR A 88 -16.70 -2.82 3.54
C THR A 88 -17.13 -3.64 4.75
N ALA A 89 -16.25 -4.51 5.24
CA ALA A 89 -16.60 -5.32 6.41
C ALA A 89 -16.76 -4.42 7.63
N PRO A 90 -17.65 -4.78 8.57
CA PRO A 90 -17.89 -3.89 9.70
C PRO A 90 -16.68 -3.61 10.56
N ASP A 91 -15.76 -4.57 10.63
CA ASP A 91 -14.57 -4.39 11.45
C ASP A 91 -13.34 -4.06 10.61
N ALA A 92 -13.53 -3.69 9.35
CA ALA A 92 -12.40 -3.39 8.50
C ALA A 92 -11.72 -2.11 8.95
N PRO A 93 -10.40 -2.04 8.85
CA PRO A 93 -9.73 -0.80 9.17
C PRO A 93 -10.07 0.28 8.16
N ARG A 94 -10.17 1.50 8.68
CA ARG A 94 -10.39 2.62 7.82
C ARG A 94 -9.07 3.34 7.73
N TRP A 95 -8.46 3.30 6.57
CA TRP A 95 -7.10 3.81 6.43
C TRP A 95 -7.12 5.33 6.36
N LEU A 96 -6.21 5.95 7.11
CA LEU A 96 -6.18 7.39 7.25
C LEU A 96 -4.96 8.04 6.63
N GLY A 97 -3.94 7.29 6.35
CA GLY A 97 -2.75 7.88 5.71
C GLY A 97 -1.54 7.00 5.78
N LEU A 98 -0.61 7.30 4.91
CA LEU A 98 0.64 6.57 4.79
C LEU A 98 1.79 7.56 4.82
N GLN A 99 2.81 7.24 5.59
CA GLN A 99 4.01 8.03 5.64
C GLN A 99 5.20 7.12 5.41
N ILE A 100 5.97 7.38 4.36
CA ILE A 100 7.19 6.62 4.09
C ILE A 100 8.30 7.22 4.91
N LYS A 101 8.97 6.40 5.70
CA LYS A 101 10.06 6.87 6.54
C LYS A 101 11.42 6.65 5.89
N ALA A 102 11.60 5.56 5.20
CA ALA A 102 12.90 5.27 4.59
C ALA A 102 12.74 4.24 3.50
N PHE A 103 13.61 4.28 2.54
CA PHE A 103 13.66 3.31 1.46
C PHE A 103 15.13 3.02 1.17
N ALA A 104 15.45 1.74 1.07
CA ALA A 104 16.82 1.33 0.79
C ALA A 104 16.84 0.12 -0.11
N GLU A 105 17.80 0.08 -1.01
CA GLU A 105 18.04 -1.10 -1.82
C GLU A 105 19.38 -1.64 -1.41
N SER A 106 19.40 -2.86 -0.88
CA SER A 106 20.65 -3.46 -0.46
C SER A 106 21.41 -4.04 -1.65
N ASP A 107 20.70 -4.47 -2.68
CA ASP A 107 21.30 -4.88 -3.94
C ASP A 107 20.23 -4.82 -5.02
N ALA A 108 20.52 -5.39 -6.18
CA ALA A 108 19.63 -5.27 -7.32
C ALA A 108 18.28 -5.94 -7.08
N ASP A 109 18.23 -6.91 -6.19
CA ASP A 109 17.03 -7.71 -6.01
C ASP A 109 16.44 -7.62 -4.61
N HIS A 110 17.02 -6.86 -3.71
CA HIS A 110 16.52 -6.76 -2.33
C HIS A 110 16.36 -5.32 -1.92
N ALA A 111 15.24 -5.02 -1.31
CA ALA A 111 14.95 -3.66 -0.85
C ALA A 111 14.12 -3.70 0.41
N THR A 112 14.16 -2.60 1.14
CA THR A 112 13.31 -2.43 2.31
C THR A 112 12.62 -1.08 2.23
N VAL A 113 11.43 -1.01 2.80
CA VAL A 113 10.70 0.24 2.95
C VAL A 113 10.20 0.31 4.38
N GLU A 114 10.53 1.39 5.05
CA GLU A 114 10.02 1.63 6.39
C GLU A 114 8.90 2.65 6.29
N PHE A 115 7.77 2.36 6.89
CA PHE A 115 6.62 3.25 6.77
C PHE A 115 5.76 3.22 8.03
N ILE A 116 4.92 4.23 8.15
CA ILE A 116 3.87 4.28 9.16
C ILE A 116 2.56 4.43 8.42
N ALA A 117 1.60 3.58 8.76
CA ALA A 117 0.23 3.69 8.25
C ALA A 117 -0.70 3.92 9.43
N ARG A 118 -1.63 4.83 9.26
CA ARG A 118 -2.59 5.12 10.32
C ARG A 118 -3.95 4.65 9.88
N TYR A 119 -4.71 4.13 10.83
CA TYR A 119 -6.03 3.62 10.53
C TYR A 119 -6.91 3.65 11.76
N LYS A 120 -8.20 3.51 11.56
CA LYS A 120 -9.17 3.41 12.64
C LYS A 120 -9.90 2.10 12.56
N VAL A 121 -10.14 1.51 13.70
CA VAL A 121 -11.00 0.35 13.81
C VAL A 121 -11.92 0.62 14.96
N GLY A 122 -13.22 0.56 14.71
CA GLY A 122 -14.20 0.76 15.76
C GLY A 122 -14.07 2.11 16.43
N GLY A 123 -13.68 3.12 15.68
CA GLY A 123 -13.52 4.46 16.23
C GLY A 123 -12.21 4.71 16.92
N ARG A 124 -11.34 3.71 17.01
CA ARG A 124 -10.06 3.89 17.68
C ARG A 124 -8.96 4.01 16.65
N ALA A 125 -8.07 4.97 16.87
CA ALA A 125 -6.97 5.20 15.97
C ALA A 125 -5.79 4.29 16.31
N HIS A 126 -5.15 3.79 15.27
CA HIS A 126 -3.99 2.91 15.41
C HIS A 126 -2.90 3.38 14.48
N ARG A 127 -1.70 2.94 14.79
CA ARG A 127 -0.54 3.31 14.04
C ARG A 127 0.27 2.05 13.81
N LEU A 128 0.44 1.69 12.55
CA LEU A 128 1.22 0.54 12.15
C LEU A 128 2.56 1.02 11.64
N HIS A 129 3.62 0.60 12.27
CA HIS A 129 4.97 0.94 11.83
C HIS A 129 5.63 -0.36 11.38
N GLU A 130 6.06 -0.39 10.15
CA GLU A 130 6.63 -1.64 9.60
C GLU A 130 7.88 -1.34 8.81
N LEU A 131 8.86 -2.24 8.94
CA LEU A 131 9.98 -2.31 8.02
C LEU A 131 9.72 -3.50 7.13
N SER A 132 9.35 -3.24 5.89
CA SER A 132 8.96 -4.27 4.94
C SER A 132 10.14 -4.69 4.09
N ARG A 133 10.22 -5.96 3.79
CA ARG A 133 11.27 -6.51 2.92
C ARG A 133 10.66 -6.95 1.60
N PHE A 134 11.37 -6.63 0.53
CA PHE A 134 10.92 -6.91 -0.82
C PHE A 134 12.00 -7.62 -1.60
N LEU A 135 11.58 -8.45 -2.53
CA LEU A 135 12.48 -9.21 -3.38
C LEU A 135 12.06 -9.05 -4.82
N ARG A 136 13.01 -8.85 -5.70
CA ARG A 136 12.70 -8.80 -7.12
C ARG A 136 12.87 -10.18 -7.70
N GLY A 137 11.83 -10.67 -8.36
CA GLY A 137 11.85 -12.01 -8.91
C GLY A 137 12.53 -12.07 -10.26
N ASP A 138 12.62 -13.28 -10.79
CA ASP A 138 13.23 -13.51 -12.08
C ASP A 138 12.49 -12.81 -13.19
N ASP A 139 11.21 -12.51 -12.99
CA ASP A 139 10.40 -11.80 -13.97
C ASP A 139 10.64 -10.29 -13.90
N GLY A 140 11.53 -9.83 -13.04
CA GLY A 140 11.83 -8.43 -12.89
C GLY A 140 10.85 -7.66 -12.02
N ARG A 141 9.89 -8.34 -11.43
CA ARG A 141 8.88 -7.67 -10.64
C ARG A 141 9.20 -7.79 -9.16
N TRP A 142 8.99 -6.68 -8.46
CA TRP A 142 9.18 -6.66 -7.02
C TRP A 142 7.99 -7.30 -6.33
N ARG A 143 8.26 -8.01 -5.24
CA ARG A 143 7.20 -8.60 -4.42
C ARG A 143 7.51 -8.40 -2.95
N TYR A 144 6.48 -8.23 -2.18
CA TYR A 144 6.58 -8.12 -0.73
C TYR A 144 6.86 -9.51 -0.17
N VAL A 145 7.79 -9.60 0.74
CA VAL A 145 8.14 -10.87 1.37
C VAL A 145 7.57 -10.94 2.78
N ASP A 146 8.05 -10.05 3.63
CA ASP A 146 7.61 -10.00 5.02
C ASP A 146 8.05 -8.67 5.61
N GLY A 147 7.79 -8.50 6.88
CA GLY A 147 8.21 -7.28 7.54
C GLY A 147 8.25 -7.41 9.03
N ASP A 148 8.96 -6.49 9.64
CA ASP A 148 8.97 -6.36 11.09
C ASP A 148 7.93 -5.32 11.45
N VAL A 149 6.91 -5.74 12.16
CA VAL A 149 5.75 -4.91 12.45
C VAL A 149 5.76 -4.51 13.90
N ASN A 150 5.54 -3.21 14.12
CA ASN A 150 5.42 -2.69 15.47
C ASN A 150 4.13 -1.89 15.48
N GLU A 151 3.09 -2.48 16.03
CA GLU A 151 1.79 -1.87 15.99
C GLU A 151 1.51 -1.17 17.28
N GLU A 152 1.26 0.12 17.23
CA GLU A 152 0.92 0.88 18.41
C GLU A 152 -0.51 1.26 18.35
N GLN A 153 -1.20 0.96 19.43
CA GLN A 153 -2.51 1.45 19.55
C GLN A 153 -2.42 2.73 20.13
N ALA A 154 -2.97 3.56 19.52
CA ALA A 154 -2.91 4.83 20.03
C ALA A 154 -3.55 4.87 21.30
N LEU A 155 -3.51 4.70 21.88
CA LEU A 155 -4.05 4.79 22.98
C LEU A 155 -4.44 3.83 23.50
N ILE A 156 -4.43 3.34 23.42
CA ILE A 156 -4.68 2.40 23.65
C ILE A 156 -5.28 2.04 24.25
N LYS A 157 -5.51 1.96 24.48
CA LYS A 157 -6.15 1.60 24.86
C LYS A 157 -6.48 1.89 25.41
#